data_b0311b3f8fb781efcb849f3e126aefd8
#
_entry.id   b0311b3f8fb781efcb849f3e126aefd8
#
_cell.length_a   1.000
_cell.length_b   1.000
_cell.length_c   1.000
_cell.angle_alpha   90.00
_cell.angle_beta   90.00
_cell.angle_gamma   90.00
#
_symmetry.space_group_name_H-M   'P 1'
#
loop_
_entity.id
_entity.type
_entity.pdbx_description
1 polymer ?
#
loop_
_entity_poly.entity_id
_entity_poly.type
_entity_poly.pdbx_seq_one_letter_code
_entity_poly.pdbx_strand_id
1 'polypeptide(L)'
;TDSIFTNFADKEMIMNENQNTEWKESWRDEYLKWICGFANATGGKIYIGMNDSGKVVGVADADKLLEDIPNKVRDVLGIIVDVNLLEENGLKYVEIDVPPYSNPINYKGQYHYRSGSTKQELKGAALNRFILQRTGRHWDEFPIEWAGIEELSPGALNRFRKEAARSGRVDEDVLKDTTENLLHDLRL
;
A
#
# COMPACT_ATOMS: atom_id res chain seq x y z
N THR A 1 -48.36 26.65 24.59
CA THR A 1 -46.91 26.48 24.87
C THR A 1 -46.49 25.10 24.38
N ASP A 2 -46.21 25.02 23.09
CA ASP A 2 -45.95 23.78 22.38
C ASP A 2 -44.45 23.49 22.44
N SER A 3 -44.10 22.38 23.08
CA SER A 3 -42.78 21.84 23.09
C SER A 3 -42.54 21.08 21.79
N ILE A 4 -41.72 21.64 20.92
CA ILE A 4 -41.22 20.98 19.73
C ILE A 4 -40.13 20.00 20.18
N PHE A 5 -40.50 18.75 20.43
CA PHE A 5 -39.52 17.65 20.45
C PHE A 5 -39.19 17.31 19.01
N THR A 6 -38.10 17.85 18.54
CA THR A 6 -37.50 17.43 17.28
C THR A 6 -36.90 16.04 17.47
N ASN A 7 -37.59 15.05 16.93
CA ASN A 7 -37.07 13.70 16.72
C ASN A 7 -35.77 13.76 15.91
N PHE A 8 -34.65 13.58 16.58
CA PHE A 8 -33.44 13.08 15.95
C PHE A 8 -33.59 11.56 15.82
N ALA A 9 -34.52 11.17 14.93
CA ALA A 9 -34.62 9.80 14.48
C ALA A 9 -33.42 9.50 13.57
N ASP A 10 -32.56 8.61 14.05
CA ASP A 10 -31.77 7.64 13.33
C ASP A 10 -31.61 7.91 11.83
N LYS A 11 -30.64 8.72 11.47
CA LYS A 11 -30.03 8.65 10.17
C LYS A 11 -29.16 7.39 10.20
N GLU A 12 -29.76 6.22 9.89
CA GLU A 12 -28.99 5.05 9.51
C GLU A 12 -28.00 5.51 8.46
N MET A 13 -26.75 5.65 8.87
CA MET A 13 -25.65 5.87 7.94
C MET A 13 -25.55 4.56 7.17
N ILE A 14 -26.19 4.50 6.00
CA ILE A 14 -26.01 3.39 5.05
C ILE A 14 -24.52 3.40 4.70
N MET A 15 -23.75 2.64 5.48
CA MET A 15 -22.35 2.37 5.14
C MET A 15 -22.38 1.45 3.93
N ASN A 16 -21.94 1.93 2.79
CA ASN A 16 -21.72 1.09 1.62
C ASN A 16 -20.27 0.60 1.61
N GLU A 17 -20.05 -0.63 1.12
CA GLU A 17 -18.70 -1.05 0.74
C GLU A 17 -18.09 0.00 -0.19
N ASN A 18 -16.89 0.44 0.14
CA ASN A 18 -16.18 1.45 -0.62
C ASN A 18 -14.68 1.11 -0.67
N GLN A 19 -13.87 2.03 -1.18
CA GLN A 19 -12.43 1.82 -1.28
C GLN A 19 -11.78 1.46 0.06
N ASN A 20 -12.32 1.93 1.18
CA ASN A 20 -11.71 1.80 2.50
C ASN A 20 -12.51 0.89 3.46
N THR A 21 -13.57 0.24 2.99
CA THR A 21 -14.43 -0.62 3.83
C THR A 21 -14.80 -1.89 3.10
N GLU A 22 -14.71 -3.02 3.81
CA GLU A 22 -15.11 -4.35 3.34
C GLU A 22 -15.87 -5.09 4.43
N TRP A 23 -16.91 -5.85 4.07
CA TRP A 23 -17.72 -6.63 4.99
C TRP A 23 -17.66 -8.12 4.69
N LYS A 24 -17.66 -8.94 5.72
CA LYS A 24 -17.65 -10.39 5.63
C LYS A 24 -18.47 -10.99 6.76
N GLU A 25 -19.32 -11.94 6.47
CA GLU A 25 -20.14 -12.60 7.50
C GLU A 25 -19.34 -13.51 8.42
N SER A 26 -18.22 -14.07 7.94
CA SER A 26 -17.35 -14.97 8.69
C SER A 26 -15.90 -14.75 8.31
N TRP A 27 -14.97 -15.18 9.19
CA TRP A 27 -13.55 -15.14 8.88
C TRP A 27 -13.13 -16.31 7.99
N ARG A 28 -12.27 -16.02 7.01
CA ARG A 28 -11.52 -16.98 6.20
C ARG A 28 -10.10 -16.50 6.00
N ASP A 29 -9.13 -17.41 6.06
CA ASP A 29 -7.70 -17.05 5.91
C ASP A 29 -7.38 -16.41 4.55
N GLU A 30 -8.17 -16.68 3.52
CA GLU A 30 -8.03 -16.00 2.22
C GLU A 30 -8.27 -14.49 2.28
N TYR A 31 -8.91 -13.99 3.34
CA TYR A 31 -9.14 -12.55 3.51
C TYR A 31 -7.86 -11.78 3.88
N LEU A 32 -6.77 -12.47 4.21
CA LEU A 32 -5.44 -11.86 4.25
C LEU A 32 -5.05 -11.17 2.94
N LYS A 33 -5.61 -11.60 1.80
CA LYS A 33 -5.46 -10.88 0.51
C LYS A 33 -6.09 -9.49 0.52
N TRP A 34 -7.22 -9.31 1.23
CA TRP A 34 -7.87 -8.02 1.39
C TRP A 34 -7.04 -7.10 2.29
N ILE A 35 -6.53 -7.65 3.40
CA ILE A 35 -5.62 -6.93 4.29
C ILE A 35 -4.37 -6.48 3.52
N CYS A 36 -3.76 -7.37 2.74
CA CYS A 36 -2.66 -7.03 1.83
C CYS A 36 -3.05 -5.90 0.85
N GLY A 37 -4.24 -5.97 0.27
CA GLY A 37 -4.76 -4.95 -0.65
C GLY A 37 -4.95 -3.58 0.00
N PHE A 38 -5.47 -3.52 1.23
CA PHE A 38 -5.60 -2.28 2.01
C PHE A 38 -4.24 -1.72 2.41
N ALA A 39 -3.34 -2.56 2.93
CA ALA A 39 -1.99 -2.16 3.30
C ALA A 39 -1.20 -1.54 2.13
N ASN A 40 -1.39 -2.08 0.94
CA ASN A 40 -0.78 -1.58 -0.29
C ASN A 40 -1.49 -0.36 -0.91
N ALA A 41 -2.68 -0.02 -0.45
CA ALA A 41 -3.44 1.14 -0.92
C ALA A 41 -3.38 2.30 0.10
N THR A 42 -4.52 2.77 0.51
CA THR A 42 -4.69 3.89 1.45
C THR A 42 -5.07 3.44 2.85
N GLY A 43 -4.96 2.15 3.14
CA GLY A 43 -5.51 1.56 4.35
C GLY A 43 -7.02 1.34 4.25
N GLY A 44 -7.63 0.85 5.35
CA GLY A 44 -9.06 0.66 5.43
C GLY A 44 -9.47 -0.31 6.51
N LYS A 45 -10.77 -0.61 6.56
CA LYS A 45 -11.35 -1.46 7.60
C LYS A 45 -12.05 -2.66 7.00
N ILE A 46 -11.90 -3.80 7.67
CA ILE A 46 -12.63 -5.03 7.35
C ILE A 46 -13.48 -5.40 8.56
N TYR A 47 -14.74 -5.62 8.35
CA TYR A 47 -15.66 -6.05 9.40
C TYR A 47 -16.03 -7.52 9.19
N ILE A 48 -15.83 -8.35 10.22
CA ILE A 48 -16.17 -9.77 10.24
C ILE A 48 -17.39 -9.96 11.15
N GLY A 49 -18.46 -10.50 10.62
CA GLY A 49 -19.77 -10.59 11.25
C GLY A 49 -20.77 -9.58 10.71
N MET A 50 -20.52 -9.02 9.53
CA MET A 50 -21.43 -8.14 8.79
C MET A 50 -21.76 -8.74 7.42
N ASN A 51 -22.99 -8.58 6.99
CA ASN A 51 -23.42 -9.01 5.65
C ASN A 51 -23.17 -7.91 4.59
N ASP A 52 -23.42 -8.23 3.31
CA ASP A 52 -23.19 -7.31 2.19
C ASP A 52 -24.06 -6.05 2.21
N SER A 53 -25.09 -5.98 3.06
CA SER A 53 -25.89 -4.76 3.27
C SER A 53 -25.42 -3.92 4.46
N GLY A 54 -24.28 -4.26 5.07
CA GLY A 54 -23.71 -3.54 6.21
C GLY A 54 -24.42 -3.83 7.55
N LYS A 55 -25.29 -4.85 7.59
CA LYS A 55 -25.98 -5.24 8.83
C LYS A 55 -25.14 -6.22 9.62
N VAL A 56 -25.03 -5.98 10.92
CA VAL A 56 -24.37 -6.91 11.85
C VAL A 56 -25.20 -8.20 11.93
N VAL A 57 -24.55 -9.32 11.63
CA VAL A 57 -25.10 -10.68 11.77
C VAL A 57 -24.41 -11.46 12.87
N GLY A 58 -23.29 -10.90 13.39
CA GLY A 58 -22.45 -11.53 14.39
C GLY A 58 -21.53 -12.59 13.80
N VAL A 59 -20.49 -12.94 14.54
CA VAL A 59 -19.54 -14.00 14.17
C VAL A 59 -19.33 -14.97 15.33
N ALA A 60 -19.27 -16.25 15.03
CA ALA A 60 -18.90 -17.25 16.01
C ALA A 60 -17.45 -17.08 16.44
N ASP A 61 -17.16 -17.37 17.72
CA ASP A 61 -15.80 -17.35 18.27
C ASP A 61 -15.09 -15.99 18.12
N ALA A 62 -15.85 -14.86 18.20
CA ALA A 62 -15.31 -13.50 18.04
C ALA A 62 -14.08 -13.24 18.93
N ASP A 63 -14.12 -13.73 20.18
CA ASP A 63 -13.02 -13.58 21.15
C ASP A 63 -11.75 -14.32 20.67
N LYS A 64 -11.90 -15.50 20.03
CA LYS A 64 -10.78 -16.24 19.43
C LYS A 64 -10.20 -15.51 18.22
N LEU A 65 -11.01 -14.86 17.41
CA LEU A 65 -10.55 -14.10 16.25
C LEU A 65 -9.67 -12.93 16.64
N LEU A 66 -9.84 -12.33 17.84
CA LEU A 66 -8.96 -11.27 18.36
C LEU A 66 -7.52 -11.73 18.54
N GLU A 67 -7.29 -13.02 18.76
CA GLU A 67 -5.95 -13.60 18.88
C GLU A 67 -5.47 -14.17 17.53
N ASP A 68 -6.33 -14.91 16.84
CA ASP A 68 -5.97 -15.61 15.59
C ASP A 68 -5.64 -14.66 14.45
N ILE A 69 -6.41 -13.57 14.27
CA ILE A 69 -6.23 -12.66 13.14
C ILE A 69 -4.90 -11.89 13.22
N PRO A 70 -4.53 -11.22 14.32
CA PRO A 70 -3.26 -10.52 14.43
C PRO A 70 -2.06 -11.44 14.21
N ASN A 71 -2.10 -12.64 14.79
CA ASN A 71 -1.04 -13.64 14.61
C ASN A 71 -0.89 -14.06 13.15
N LYS A 72 -1.99 -14.36 12.46
CA LYS A 72 -1.96 -14.72 11.03
C LYS A 72 -1.48 -13.58 10.14
N VAL A 73 -1.91 -12.35 10.43
CA VAL A 73 -1.47 -11.15 9.69
C VAL A 73 0.04 -10.98 9.83
N ARG A 74 0.56 -11.03 11.05
CA ARG A 74 2.00 -10.95 11.32
C ARG A 74 2.77 -12.06 10.62
N ASP A 75 2.34 -13.31 10.77
CA ASP A 75 3.08 -14.47 10.30
C ASP A 75 3.06 -14.61 8.77
N VAL A 76 2.00 -14.17 8.10
CA VAL A 76 1.81 -14.33 6.65
C VAL A 76 2.16 -13.06 5.86
N LEU A 77 1.82 -11.89 6.39
CA LEU A 77 2.01 -10.61 5.69
C LEU A 77 3.20 -9.80 6.25
N GLY A 78 3.69 -10.14 7.44
CA GLY A 78 4.79 -9.42 8.09
C GLY A 78 4.42 -8.00 8.54
N ILE A 79 3.13 -7.73 8.77
CA ILE A 79 2.63 -6.42 9.20
C ILE A 79 1.80 -6.53 10.48
N ILE A 80 1.49 -5.39 11.06
CA ILE A 80 0.62 -5.28 12.24
C ILE A 80 -0.65 -4.54 11.85
N VAL A 81 -1.78 -5.00 12.37
CA VAL A 81 -3.10 -4.38 12.22
C VAL A 81 -3.77 -4.29 13.59
N ASP A 82 -4.67 -3.33 13.76
CA ASP A 82 -5.51 -3.27 14.95
C ASP A 82 -6.75 -4.12 14.76
N VAL A 83 -7.05 -4.96 15.75
CA VAL A 83 -8.23 -5.85 15.73
C VAL A 83 -9.08 -5.57 16.96
N ASN A 84 -10.30 -5.12 16.75
CA ASN A 84 -11.21 -4.66 17.76
C ASN A 84 -12.46 -5.55 17.82
N LEU A 85 -12.88 -5.93 19.03
CA LEU A 85 -14.17 -6.55 19.26
C LEU A 85 -15.24 -5.47 19.42
N LEU A 86 -16.29 -5.56 18.64
CA LEU A 86 -17.43 -4.67 18.68
C LEU A 86 -18.70 -5.48 18.95
N GLU A 87 -19.70 -4.81 19.50
CA GLU A 87 -21.00 -5.43 19.80
C GLU A 87 -22.13 -4.48 19.41
N GLU A 88 -23.12 -5.03 18.72
CA GLU A 88 -24.35 -4.33 18.36
C GLU A 88 -25.56 -5.26 18.56
N ASN A 89 -26.55 -4.81 19.31
CA ASN A 89 -27.78 -5.58 19.62
C ASN A 89 -27.48 -7.01 20.17
N GLY A 90 -26.42 -7.16 20.98
CA GLY A 90 -26.03 -8.44 21.54
C GLY A 90 -25.27 -9.35 20.59
N LEU A 91 -24.98 -8.90 19.36
CA LEU A 91 -24.20 -9.62 18.35
C LEU A 91 -22.76 -9.10 18.34
N LYS A 92 -21.80 -9.99 18.58
CA LYS A 92 -20.38 -9.67 18.52
C LYS A 92 -19.85 -9.76 17.09
N TYR A 93 -19.06 -8.78 16.70
CA TYR A 93 -18.36 -8.75 15.42
C TYR A 93 -16.96 -8.14 15.58
N VAL A 94 -16.09 -8.32 14.59
CA VAL A 94 -14.69 -7.91 14.67
C VAL A 94 -14.41 -6.85 13.61
N GLU A 95 -13.78 -5.76 14.02
CA GLU A 95 -13.20 -4.75 13.14
C GLU A 95 -11.69 -5.01 13.01
N ILE A 96 -11.19 -5.01 11.79
CA ILE A 96 -9.76 -5.04 11.48
C ILE A 96 -9.41 -3.70 10.85
N ASP A 97 -8.63 -2.87 11.52
CA ASP A 97 -8.15 -1.59 10.99
C ASP A 97 -6.75 -1.79 10.40
N VAL A 98 -6.63 -1.57 9.11
CA VAL A 98 -5.42 -1.81 8.33
C VAL A 98 -4.80 -0.47 7.94
N PRO A 99 -3.67 -0.08 8.53
CA PRO A 99 -2.97 1.14 8.13
C PRO A 99 -2.32 0.96 6.74
N PRO A 100 -2.11 2.05 5.98
CA PRO A 100 -1.31 2.00 4.77
C PRO A 100 0.17 1.78 5.11
N TYR A 101 0.84 0.92 4.34
CA TYR A 101 2.27 0.66 4.47
C TYR A 101 3.06 1.27 3.32
N SER A 102 4.20 1.85 3.62
CA SER A 102 5.10 2.42 2.60
C SER A 102 5.82 1.35 1.78
N ASN A 103 6.16 0.22 2.41
CA ASN A 103 6.79 -0.90 1.72
C ASN A 103 5.75 -1.78 1.01
N PRO A 104 6.11 -2.41 -0.12
CA PRO A 104 5.25 -3.38 -0.79
C PRO A 104 4.97 -4.60 0.08
N ILE A 105 3.70 -4.87 0.35
CA ILE A 105 3.25 -6.04 1.11
C ILE A 105 2.78 -7.12 0.14
N ASN A 106 3.19 -8.37 0.37
CA ASN A 106 2.75 -9.50 -0.42
C ASN A 106 2.04 -10.56 0.41
N TYR A 107 1.11 -11.26 -0.21
CA TYR A 107 0.48 -12.47 0.31
C TYR A 107 1.00 -13.67 -0.48
N LYS A 108 1.87 -14.48 0.11
CA LYS A 108 2.44 -15.69 -0.53
C LYS A 108 3.02 -15.39 -1.94
N GLY A 109 3.77 -14.30 -2.06
CA GLY A 109 4.37 -13.87 -3.32
C GLY A 109 3.44 -13.10 -4.27
N GLN A 110 2.16 -12.94 -3.94
CA GLN A 110 1.20 -12.16 -4.71
C GLN A 110 1.02 -10.76 -4.09
N TYR A 111 1.04 -9.73 -4.92
CA TYR A 111 0.78 -8.36 -4.49
C TYR A 111 -0.66 -8.00 -4.83
N HIS A 112 -1.43 -7.66 -3.81
CA HIS A 112 -2.81 -7.22 -3.97
C HIS A 112 -2.91 -5.72 -3.71
N TYR A 113 -3.81 -5.05 -4.43
CA TYR A 113 -4.08 -3.63 -4.30
C TYR A 113 -5.58 -3.40 -4.27
N ARG A 114 -6.05 -2.54 -3.37
CA ARG A 114 -7.44 -2.13 -3.30
C ARG A 114 -7.69 -0.94 -4.22
N SER A 115 -8.61 -1.09 -5.16
CA SER A 115 -9.03 -0.01 -6.07
C SER A 115 -10.55 0.00 -6.15
N GLY A 116 -11.17 1.10 -5.74
CA GLY A 116 -12.62 1.15 -5.54
C GLY A 116 -13.07 0.09 -4.52
N SER A 117 -14.15 -0.62 -4.81
CA SER A 117 -14.65 -1.73 -4.00
C SER A 117 -14.02 -3.08 -4.34
N THR A 118 -12.99 -3.13 -5.19
CA THR A 118 -12.39 -4.38 -5.65
C THR A 118 -10.97 -4.57 -5.17
N LYS A 119 -10.60 -5.82 -4.94
CA LYS A 119 -9.23 -6.25 -4.70
C LYS A 119 -8.64 -6.80 -6.00
N GLN A 120 -7.56 -6.22 -6.46
CA GLN A 120 -6.86 -6.61 -7.69
C GLN A 120 -5.50 -7.21 -7.36
N GLU A 121 -5.09 -8.25 -8.08
CA GLU A 121 -3.72 -8.75 -8.05
C GLU A 121 -2.88 -7.97 -9.05
N LEU A 122 -1.79 -7.38 -8.58
CA LEU A 122 -0.85 -6.66 -9.43
C LEU A 122 0.04 -7.64 -10.19
N LYS A 123 0.13 -7.49 -11.52
CA LYS A 123 0.94 -8.33 -12.41
C LYS A 123 1.63 -7.48 -13.47
N GLY A 124 2.73 -8.01 -14.03
CA GLY A 124 3.44 -7.39 -15.15
C GLY A 124 3.81 -5.94 -14.88
N ALA A 125 3.53 -5.06 -15.82
CA ALA A 125 3.89 -3.64 -15.76
C ALA A 125 3.28 -2.90 -14.54
N ALA A 126 2.06 -3.27 -14.13
CA ALA A 126 1.43 -2.67 -12.95
C ALA A 126 2.17 -3.03 -11.65
N LEU A 127 2.63 -4.28 -11.53
CA LEU A 127 3.44 -4.72 -10.40
C LEU A 127 4.81 -4.02 -10.39
N ASN A 128 5.49 -3.98 -11.51
CA ASN A 128 6.79 -3.32 -11.61
C ASN A 128 6.69 -1.85 -11.21
N ARG A 129 5.71 -1.14 -11.76
CA ARG A 129 5.48 0.28 -11.42
C ARG A 129 5.17 0.46 -9.94
N PHE A 130 4.35 -0.40 -9.35
CA PHE A 130 4.01 -0.34 -7.93
C PHE A 130 5.24 -0.53 -7.04
N ILE A 131 6.09 -1.55 -7.32
CA ILE A 131 7.31 -1.82 -6.56
C ILE A 131 8.26 -0.62 -6.66
N LEU A 132 8.51 -0.10 -7.86
CA LEU A 132 9.36 1.06 -8.09
C LEU A 132 8.91 2.28 -7.26
N GLN A 133 7.62 2.60 -7.33
CA GLN A 133 7.05 3.73 -6.60
C GLN A 133 7.19 3.58 -5.08
N ARG A 134 7.08 2.35 -4.56
CA ARG A 134 7.14 2.06 -3.12
C ARG A 134 8.57 1.95 -2.59
N THR A 135 9.52 1.51 -3.40
CA THR A 135 10.93 1.42 -2.99
C THR A 135 11.68 2.75 -3.12
N GLY A 136 11.02 3.79 -3.64
CA GLY A 136 11.62 5.10 -3.87
C GLY A 136 12.70 5.08 -4.96
N ARG A 137 12.81 3.99 -5.71
CA ARG A 137 13.74 3.90 -6.85
C ARG A 137 13.07 4.41 -8.11
N HIS A 138 13.77 5.26 -8.81
CA HIS A 138 13.39 5.69 -10.15
C HIS A 138 13.89 4.66 -11.17
N TRP A 139 13.23 4.58 -12.32
CA TRP A 139 13.59 3.63 -13.38
C TRP A 139 15.01 3.83 -13.91
N ASP A 140 15.54 5.04 -13.79
CA ASP A 140 16.89 5.46 -14.17
C ASP A 140 17.97 5.08 -13.15
N GLU A 141 17.58 4.59 -11.96
CA GLU A 141 18.50 4.07 -10.94
C GLU A 141 18.81 2.56 -11.11
N PHE A 142 18.19 1.91 -12.10
CA PHE A 142 18.47 0.51 -12.36
C PHE A 142 19.69 0.37 -13.28
N PRO A 143 20.74 -0.35 -12.83
CA PRO A 143 21.88 -0.66 -13.70
C PRO A 143 21.39 -1.42 -14.93
N ILE A 144 21.81 -0.99 -16.10
CA ILE A 144 21.57 -1.69 -17.34
C ILE A 144 22.73 -2.68 -17.52
N GLU A 145 22.53 -3.96 -17.21
CA GLU A 145 23.59 -4.98 -17.18
C GLU A 145 24.41 -5.12 -18.46
N TRP A 146 23.84 -4.74 -19.60
CA TRP A 146 24.50 -4.83 -20.92
C TRP A 146 25.08 -3.50 -21.39
N ALA A 147 24.91 -2.38 -20.68
CA ALA A 147 25.43 -1.07 -21.05
C ALA A 147 26.70 -0.76 -20.26
N GLY A 148 27.79 -0.60 -20.98
CA GLY A 148 29.08 -0.13 -20.44
C GLY A 148 29.33 1.34 -20.74
N ILE A 149 30.47 1.84 -20.29
CA ILE A 149 30.91 3.23 -20.54
C ILE A 149 31.07 3.51 -22.02
N GLU A 150 31.42 2.49 -22.79
CA GLU A 150 31.59 2.54 -24.24
C GLU A 150 30.28 2.85 -25.02
N GLU A 151 29.13 2.59 -24.39
CA GLU A 151 27.82 2.90 -24.98
C GLU A 151 27.43 4.39 -24.81
N LEU A 152 28.18 5.11 -23.97
CA LEU A 152 27.90 6.52 -23.74
C LEU A 152 28.31 7.38 -24.93
N SER A 153 27.40 8.21 -25.42
CA SER A 153 27.71 9.14 -26.49
C SER A 153 28.74 10.19 -26.06
N PRO A 154 29.91 10.26 -26.74
CA PRO A 154 30.91 11.30 -26.44
C PRO A 154 30.35 12.71 -26.57
N GLY A 155 29.43 12.92 -27.49
CA GLY A 155 28.75 14.20 -27.69
C GLY A 155 27.86 14.60 -26.51
N ALA A 156 27.15 13.61 -25.93
CA ALA A 156 26.32 13.84 -24.74
C ALA A 156 27.18 14.16 -23.51
N LEU A 157 28.27 13.42 -23.31
CA LEU A 157 29.23 13.68 -22.23
C LEU A 157 29.87 15.07 -22.33
N ASN A 158 30.28 15.49 -23.52
CA ASN A 158 30.81 16.83 -23.73
C ASN A 158 29.78 17.93 -23.46
N ARG A 159 28.54 17.70 -23.85
CA ARG A 159 27.43 18.64 -23.55
C ARG A 159 27.17 18.70 -22.06
N PHE A 160 27.10 17.56 -21.38
CA PHE A 160 26.95 17.49 -19.92
C PHE A 160 28.07 18.29 -19.20
N ARG A 161 29.34 18.04 -19.54
CA ARG A 161 30.48 18.76 -18.93
C ARG A 161 30.38 20.27 -19.09
N LYS A 162 29.97 20.75 -20.27
CA LYS A 162 29.76 22.18 -20.51
C LYS A 162 28.62 22.78 -19.70
N GLU A 163 27.52 22.08 -19.63
CA GLU A 163 26.33 22.56 -18.90
C GLU A 163 26.52 22.49 -17.40
N ALA A 164 27.15 21.42 -16.90
CA ALA A 164 27.49 21.27 -15.48
C ALA A 164 28.47 22.37 -15.03
N ALA A 165 29.51 22.69 -15.81
CA ALA A 165 30.41 23.80 -15.53
C ALA A 165 29.66 25.15 -15.45
N ARG A 166 28.72 25.39 -16.37
CA ARG A 166 27.88 26.61 -16.35
C ARG A 166 26.98 26.70 -15.12
N SER A 167 26.49 25.57 -14.64
CA SER A 167 25.59 25.52 -13.49
C SER A 167 26.29 25.77 -12.15
N GLY A 168 27.61 25.53 -12.10
CA GLY A 168 28.42 25.59 -10.87
C GLY A 168 28.05 24.56 -9.81
N ARG A 169 27.32 23.50 -10.18
CA ARG A 169 26.87 22.45 -9.25
C ARG A 169 27.85 21.29 -9.12
N VAL A 170 28.80 21.18 -10.02
CA VAL A 170 29.85 20.14 -10.06
C VAL A 170 31.19 20.85 -10.09
N ASP A 171 32.12 20.38 -9.26
CA ASP A 171 33.46 20.97 -9.20
C ASP A 171 34.19 20.81 -10.54
N GLU A 172 34.93 21.84 -10.94
CA GLU A 172 35.65 21.85 -12.21
C GLU A 172 36.65 20.72 -12.34
N ASP A 173 37.27 20.28 -11.24
CA ASP A 173 38.25 19.20 -11.24
C ASP A 173 37.58 17.86 -11.56
N VAL A 174 36.38 17.62 -11.01
CA VAL A 174 35.55 16.43 -11.35
C VAL A 174 35.15 16.43 -12.82
N LEU A 175 34.82 17.60 -13.37
CA LEU A 175 34.45 17.73 -14.78
C LEU A 175 35.60 17.54 -15.76
N LYS A 176 36.87 17.68 -15.31
CA LYS A 176 38.06 17.47 -16.13
C LYS A 176 38.60 16.05 -16.08
N ASP A 177 38.12 15.23 -15.14
CA ASP A 177 38.57 13.87 -14.93
C ASP A 177 38.10 12.91 -16.04
N THR A 178 38.57 11.66 -15.99
CA THR A 178 38.14 10.61 -16.92
C THR A 178 36.63 10.40 -16.85
N THR A 179 36.05 9.81 -17.87
CA THR A 179 34.61 9.52 -17.86
C THR A 179 34.25 8.54 -16.76
N GLU A 180 35.10 7.56 -16.47
CA GLU A 180 34.91 6.59 -15.40
C GLU A 180 34.85 7.26 -14.01
N ASN A 181 35.83 8.10 -13.72
CA ASN A 181 35.88 8.83 -12.47
C ASN A 181 34.72 9.82 -12.34
N LEU A 182 34.38 10.52 -13.41
CA LEU A 182 33.23 11.42 -13.44
C LEU A 182 31.93 10.70 -13.09
N LEU A 183 31.68 9.54 -13.70
CA LEU A 183 30.46 8.77 -13.42
C LEU A 183 30.45 8.24 -11.99
N HIS A 184 31.59 7.74 -11.50
CA HIS A 184 31.74 7.27 -10.12
C HIS A 184 31.45 8.39 -9.10
N ASP A 185 32.00 9.60 -9.32
CA ASP A 185 31.81 10.73 -8.41
C ASP A 185 30.37 11.26 -8.44
N LEU A 186 29.70 11.15 -9.58
CA LEU A 186 28.27 11.48 -9.73
C LEU A 186 27.35 10.36 -9.25
N ARG A 187 27.88 9.20 -8.86
CA ARG A 187 27.14 8.00 -8.46
C ARG A 187 26.18 7.49 -9.55
N LEU A 188 26.59 7.53 -10.78
CA LEU A 188 25.89 7.02 -11.96
C LEU A 188 26.43 5.66 -12.40
#